data_5b1ad8cc7d59de1ebd4c7e0bc8a84789
#
_entry.id   5b1ad8cc7d59de1ebd4c7e0bc8a84789
#
_cell.length_a   1.000
_cell.length_b   1.000
_cell.length_c   1.000
_cell.angle_alpha   90.00
_cell.angle_beta   90.00
_cell.angle_gamma   90.00
#
_symmetry.space_group_name_H-M   'P 1'
#
loop_
_entity.id
_entity.type
_entity.pdbx_description
1 polymer ?
#
loop_
_entity_poly.entity_id
_entity_poly.type
_entity_poly.pdbx_seq_one_letter_code
_entity_poly.pdbx_strand_id
1 'polypeptide(L)'
;MMINMINDRYKKMKNLFLRQSYIDAWQDYQRSLRKKSFAQWDYIVLTASNEEQAEAFRSQIAYRQEKHVLPCRTKYLVLPDPDGKRVGSGGATLQVLRKLAEIEGISGDFHNKRILVIHSGGDSKRVPQYSVCGKLFSPVPRELPDGRASTLFDEFLIGMAGVPSRFREGMLVLSGDVLLLFNSLQIDFTGRGAAAVSFKENVEIGKNHGVFLMGEDGNVAKFLHKQTTESLRAQGAVNEQDSVDIDTGMVIFSPEILNGLYSLISRQGIFDKEKYDTYVNETVRLSLYGDFLYPLAGESTLEAFYEEKPEGEFCPELLVARKVVWEILRPYRMKLLR
;
A
#
# COMPACT_ATOMS: atom_id res chain seq x y z
N MET A 1 14.94 6.53 -38.16
CA MET A 1 13.54 6.82 -38.55
C MET A 1 12.56 5.74 -38.08
N MET A 2 12.82 4.46 -38.33
CA MET A 2 11.93 3.34 -37.94
C MET A 2 11.76 3.18 -36.42
N ILE A 3 12.82 3.28 -35.63
CA ILE A 3 12.82 3.20 -34.16
C ILE A 3 11.94 4.32 -33.54
N ASN A 4 12.03 5.54 -34.06
CA ASN A 4 11.22 6.67 -33.59
C ASN A 4 9.72 6.47 -33.90
N MET A 5 9.39 5.86 -35.04
CA MET A 5 7.99 5.54 -35.37
C MET A 5 7.42 4.43 -34.50
N ILE A 6 8.22 3.42 -34.11
CA ILE A 6 7.81 2.34 -33.20
C ILE A 6 7.58 2.93 -31.80
N ASN A 7 8.49 3.77 -31.30
CA ASN A 7 8.34 4.43 -30.01
C ASN A 7 7.11 5.36 -29.96
N ASP A 8 6.82 6.09 -31.02
CA ASP A 8 5.63 6.97 -31.10
C ASP A 8 4.33 6.16 -31.12
N ARG A 9 4.28 5.04 -31.85
CA ARG A 9 3.15 4.11 -31.83
C ARG A 9 2.93 3.49 -30.46
N TYR A 10 3.99 3.03 -29.80
CA TYR A 10 3.93 2.45 -28.46
C TYR A 10 3.41 3.49 -27.45
N LYS A 11 3.92 4.72 -27.51
CA LYS A 11 3.48 5.84 -26.65
C LYS A 11 1.99 6.17 -26.87
N LYS A 12 1.53 6.19 -28.13
CA LYS A 12 0.10 6.40 -28.43
C LYS A 12 -0.78 5.28 -27.91
N MET A 13 -0.36 4.01 -28.06
CA MET A 13 -1.09 2.86 -27.53
C MET A 13 -1.16 2.89 -25.99
N LYS A 14 -0.05 3.16 -25.31
CA LYS A 14 0.02 3.32 -23.87
C LYS A 14 -0.95 4.40 -23.39
N ASN A 15 -0.96 5.57 -24.04
CA ASN A 15 -1.87 6.67 -23.69
C ASN A 15 -3.33 6.29 -23.90
N LEU A 16 -3.66 5.57 -24.96
CA LEU A 16 -5.02 5.10 -25.21
C LEU A 16 -5.47 4.11 -24.14
N PHE A 17 -4.61 3.14 -23.79
CA PHE A 17 -4.87 2.18 -22.72
C PHE A 17 -5.10 2.87 -21.36
N LEU A 18 -4.25 3.84 -20.99
CA LEU A 18 -4.41 4.58 -19.73
C LEU A 18 -5.72 5.41 -19.71
N ARG A 19 -6.09 6.02 -20.83
CA ARG A 19 -7.38 6.73 -20.94
C ARG A 19 -8.56 5.78 -20.76
N GLN A 20 -8.53 4.61 -21.42
CA GLN A 20 -9.58 3.62 -21.29
C GLN A 20 -9.66 3.08 -19.85
N SER A 21 -8.51 2.77 -19.26
CA SER A 21 -8.45 2.31 -17.86
C SER A 21 -9.06 3.34 -16.89
N TYR A 22 -8.84 4.62 -17.14
CA TYR A 22 -9.46 5.67 -16.32
C TYR A 22 -10.97 5.78 -16.54
N ILE A 23 -11.44 5.63 -17.77
CA ILE A 23 -12.89 5.62 -18.08
C ILE A 23 -13.56 4.44 -17.38
N ASP A 24 -12.95 3.25 -17.43
CA ASP A 24 -13.45 2.05 -16.77
C ASP A 24 -13.49 2.23 -15.25
N ALA A 25 -12.41 2.75 -14.66
CA ALA A 25 -12.34 3.06 -13.23
C ALA A 25 -13.41 4.08 -12.81
N TRP A 26 -13.63 5.12 -13.62
CA TRP A 26 -14.69 6.11 -13.39
C TRP A 26 -16.08 5.47 -13.42
N GLN A 27 -16.35 4.60 -14.38
CA GLN A 27 -17.63 3.88 -14.46
C GLN A 27 -17.84 2.98 -13.25
N ASP A 28 -16.81 2.28 -12.78
CA ASP A 28 -16.88 1.44 -11.59
C ASP A 28 -17.10 2.29 -10.33
N TYR A 29 -16.44 3.44 -10.22
CA TYR A 29 -16.70 4.41 -9.16
C TYR A 29 -18.18 4.88 -9.18
N GLN A 30 -18.71 5.27 -10.34
CA GLN A 30 -20.12 5.65 -10.47
C GLN A 30 -21.09 4.52 -10.10
N ARG A 31 -20.75 3.28 -10.46
CA ARG A 31 -21.51 2.09 -10.05
C ARG A 31 -21.50 1.89 -8.54
N SER A 32 -20.34 2.09 -7.91
CA SER A 32 -20.18 1.96 -6.45
C SER A 32 -21.02 2.98 -5.66
N LEU A 33 -21.26 4.17 -6.22
CA LEU A 33 -22.14 5.17 -5.63
C LEU A 33 -23.63 4.83 -5.76
N ARG A 34 -24.03 4.20 -6.87
CA ARG A 34 -25.43 4.04 -7.25
C ARG A 34 -26.01 2.65 -6.99
N LYS A 35 -25.19 1.60 -7.12
CA LYS A 35 -25.65 0.21 -7.08
C LYS A 35 -25.18 -0.48 -5.81
N LYS A 36 -26.12 -0.76 -4.90
CA LYS A 36 -25.82 -1.51 -3.65
C LYS A 36 -25.26 -2.91 -3.89
N SER A 37 -25.56 -3.54 -5.04
CA SER A 37 -25.04 -4.86 -5.43
C SER A 37 -23.62 -4.81 -5.99
N PHE A 38 -23.07 -3.62 -6.31
CA PHE A 38 -21.69 -3.49 -6.77
C PHE A 38 -20.73 -3.76 -5.60
N ALA A 39 -19.67 -4.52 -5.84
CA ALA A 39 -18.70 -4.83 -4.81
C ALA A 39 -18.00 -3.54 -4.33
N GLN A 40 -17.92 -3.36 -3.02
CA GLN A 40 -17.31 -2.19 -2.38
C GLN A 40 -16.29 -2.66 -1.34
N TRP A 41 -15.40 -1.78 -0.94
CA TRP A 41 -14.56 -1.95 0.23
C TRP A 41 -15.45 -1.99 1.48
N ASP A 42 -15.19 -2.90 2.40
CA ASP A 42 -15.83 -2.88 3.72
C ASP A 42 -15.27 -1.73 4.55
N TYR A 43 -13.95 -1.49 4.43
CA TYR A 43 -13.23 -0.42 5.10
C TYR A 43 -12.29 0.32 4.15
N ILE A 44 -12.26 1.64 4.25
CA ILE A 44 -11.19 2.50 3.75
C ILE A 44 -10.59 3.21 4.96
N VAL A 45 -9.32 2.94 5.25
CA VAL A 45 -8.61 3.46 6.42
C VAL A 45 -7.49 4.39 5.96
N LEU A 46 -7.49 5.61 6.48
CA LEU A 46 -6.42 6.57 6.29
C LEU A 46 -5.55 6.61 7.54
N THR A 47 -4.25 6.51 7.40
CA THR A 47 -3.34 6.81 8.51
C THR A 47 -2.95 8.29 8.48
N ALA A 48 -2.72 8.89 9.63
CA ALA A 48 -2.31 10.27 9.80
C ALA A 48 -1.14 10.37 10.77
N SER A 49 -0.32 11.40 10.65
CA SER A 49 0.88 11.57 11.51
C SER A 49 0.55 12.04 12.93
N ASN A 50 -0.61 12.66 13.13
CA ASN A 50 -1.07 13.20 14.41
C ASN A 50 -2.60 13.43 14.38
N GLU A 51 -3.17 13.84 15.50
CA GLU A 51 -4.62 14.04 15.65
C GLU A 51 -5.11 15.25 14.84
N GLU A 52 -4.34 16.32 14.70
CA GLU A 52 -4.72 17.50 13.91
C GLU A 52 -4.87 17.14 12.44
N GLN A 53 -3.95 16.35 11.90
CA GLN A 53 -4.04 15.85 10.51
C GLN A 53 -5.22 14.87 10.36
N ALA A 54 -5.45 14.02 11.37
CA ALA A 54 -6.57 13.09 11.37
C ALA A 54 -7.91 13.83 11.35
N GLU A 55 -8.06 14.90 12.12
CA GLU A 55 -9.29 15.73 12.14
C GLU A 55 -9.51 16.42 10.79
N ALA A 56 -8.45 16.95 10.17
CA ALA A 56 -8.53 17.50 8.83
C ALA A 56 -9.03 16.43 7.82
N PHE A 57 -8.53 15.20 7.90
CA PHE A 57 -8.97 14.09 7.04
C PHE A 57 -10.42 13.70 7.30
N ARG A 58 -10.85 13.62 8.57
CA ARG A 58 -12.27 13.35 8.93
C ARG A 58 -13.20 14.41 8.36
N SER A 59 -12.82 15.68 8.45
CA SER A 59 -13.58 16.79 7.87
C SER A 59 -13.71 16.66 6.34
N GLN A 60 -12.66 16.25 5.65
CA GLN A 60 -12.66 16.02 4.20
C GLN A 60 -13.55 14.81 3.81
N ILE A 61 -13.56 13.77 4.62
CA ILE A 61 -14.44 12.60 4.43
C ILE A 61 -15.89 13.01 4.68
N ALA A 62 -16.19 13.70 5.78
CA ALA A 62 -17.53 14.16 6.13
C ALA A 62 -18.14 15.05 5.03
N TYR A 63 -17.36 16.01 4.49
CA TYR A 63 -17.78 16.82 3.34
C TYR A 63 -18.17 15.97 2.13
N ARG A 64 -17.37 14.93 1.79
CA ARG A 64 -17.66 14.05 0.66
C ARG A 64 -18.86 13.14 0.91
N GLN A 65 -19.10 12.73 2.15
CA GLN A 65 -20.31 12.00 2.54
C GLN A 65 -21.55 12.86 2.36
N GLU A 66 -21.53 14.13 2.82
CA GLU A 66 -22.60 15.08 2.61
C GLU A 66 -22.92 15.32 1.13
N LYS A 67 -21.88 15.38 0.28
CA LYS A 67 -22.03 15.50 -1.18
C LYS A 67 -22.40 14.19 -1.90
N HIS A 68 -22.58 13.09 -1.17
CA HIS A 68 -22.90 11.76 -1.72
C HIS A 68 -21.92 11.28 -2.81
N VAL A 69 -20.65 11.61 -2.66
CA VAL A 69 -19.59 11.20 -3.58
C VAL A 69 -18.69 10.10 -3.01
N LEU A 70 -19.10 9.48 -1.93
CA LEU A 70 -18.45 8.29 -1.35
C LEU A 70 -19.37 7.07 -1.43
N PRO A 71 -18.84 5.85 -1.70
CA PRO A 71 -19.58 4.59 -1.60
C PRO A 71 -20.21 4.44 -0.21
N CYS A 72 -21.55 4.28 -0.18
CA CYS A 72 -22.33 4.37 1.08
C CYS A 72 -22.23 3.16 2.01
N ARG A 73 -21.75 2.00 1.51
CA ARG A 73 -21.57 0.78 2.32
C ARG A 73 -20.18 0.68 2.94
N THR A 74 -19.25 1.49 2.47
CA THR A 74 -17.87 1.52 2.96
C THR A 74 -17.80 2.30 4.27
N LYS A 75 -17.16 1.72 5.26
CA LYS A 75 -16.81 2.42 6.52
C LYS A 75 -15.48 3.14 6.33
N TYR A 76 -15.44 4.42 6.68
CA TYR A 76 -14.24 5.27 6.57
C TYR A 76 -13.66 5.49 7.97
N LEU A 77 -12.39 5.19 8.13
CA LEU A 77 -11.66 5.39 9.38
C LEU A 77 -10.45 6.27 9.13
N VAL A 78 -10.12 7.10 10.11
CA VAL A 78 -8.88 7.89 10.13
C VAL A 78 -8.17 7.61 11.44
N LEU A 79 -6.95 7.11 11.36
CA LEU A 79 -6.17 6.68 12.52
C LEU A 79 -4.87 7.50 12.59
N PRO A 80 -4.71 8.37 13.57
CA PRO A 80 -3.45 9.08 13.81
C PRO A 80 -2.39 8.13 14.39
N ASP A 81 -1.12 8.46 14.21
CA ASP A 81 -0.05 7.81 14.96
C ASP A 81 -0.29 7.99 16.47
N PRO A 82 -0.09 6.94 17.31
CA PRO A 82 -0.30 7.03 18.75
C PRO A 82 0.50 8.16 19.38
N ASP A 83 -0.15 9.02 20.16
CA ASP A 83 0.44 10.18 20.85
C ASP A 83 1.20 11.13 19.91
N GLY A 84 0.89 11.14 18.61
CA GLY A 84 1.61 11.88 17.58
C GLY A 84 3.04 11.41 17.34
N LYS A 85 3.42 10.25 17.86
CA LYS A 85 4.74 9.65 17.72
C LYS A 85 4.82 8.76 16.50
N ARG A 86 5.88 8.90 15.72
CA ARG A 86 6.09 8.12 14.51
C ARG A 86 6.37 6.66 14.84
N VAL A 87 5.45 5.79 14.48
CA VAL A 87 5.54 4.34 14.72
C VAL A 87 5.99 3.55 13.49
N GLY A 88 6.25 4.22 12.38
CA GLY A 88 6.55 3.60 11.09
C GLY A 88 5.31 3.06 10.38
N SER A 89 5.44 2.78 9.08
CA SER A 89 4.34 2.28 8.26
C SER A 89 3.85 0.89 8.70
N GLY A 90 4.74 0.04 9.20
CA GLY A 90 4.39 -1.24 9.81
C GLY A 90 3.63 -1.08 11.12
N GLY A 91 4.12 -0.20 12.02
CA GLY A 91 3.42 0.13 13.27
C GLY A 91 2.02 0.70 13.02
N ALA A 92 1.89 1.61 12.04
CA ALA A 92 0.59 2.15 11.63
C ALA A 92 -0.34 1.04 11.07
N THR A 93 0.21 0.05 10.34
CA THR A 93 -0.56 -1.13 9.89
C THR A 93 -1.05 -1.97 11.07
N LEU A 94 -0.21 -2.22 12.09
CA LEU A 94 -0.62 -2.92 13.31
C LEU A 94 -1.72 -2.18 14.05
N GLN A 95 -1.68 -0.85 14.10
CA GLN A 95 -2.75 -0.03 14.66
C GLN A 95 -4.06 -0.16 13.88
N VAL A 96 -4.00 -0.23 12.54
CA VAL A 96 -5.18 -0.48 11.72
C VAL A 96 -5.79 -1.83 12.10
N LEU A 97 -4.99 -2.89 12.19
CA LEU A 97 -5.46 -4.23 12.58
C LEU A 97 -6.09 -4.21 13.97
N ARG A 98 -5.46 -3.55 14.96
CA ARG A 98 -6.02 -3.38 16.29
C ARG A 98 -7.43 -2.74 16.23
N LYS A 99 -7.54 -1.62 15.51
CA LYS A 99 -8.80 -0.87 15.44
C LYS A 99 -9.91 -1.65 14.74
N LEU A 100 -9.58 -2.37 13.67
CA LEU A 100 -10.53 -3.22 12.97
C LEU A 100 -11.00 -4.40 13.86
N ALA A 101 -10.07 -5.04 14.57
CA ALA A 101 -10.42 -6.11 15.52
C ALA A 101 -11.34 -5.61 16.62
N GLU A 102 -11.09 -4.42 17.16
CA GLU A 102 -11.97 -3.76 18.17
C GLU A 102 -13.38 -3.50 17.61
N ILE A 103 -13.49 -2.91 16.40
CA ILE A 103 -14.79 -2.55 15.80
C ILE A 103 -15.62 -3.79 15.44
N GLU A 104 -14.97 -4.82 14.91
CA GLU A 104 -15.67 -6.05 14.47
C GLU A 104 -15.86 -7.07 15.61
N GLY A 105 -15.25 -6.84 16.77
CA GLY A 105 -15.29 -7.78 17.89
C GLY A 105 -14.65 -9.13 17.57
N ILE A 106 -13.62 -9.12 16.70
CA ILE A 106 -12.95 -10.34 16.22
C ILE A 106 -11.68 -10.62 17.01
N SER A 107 -11.40 -11.90 17.21
CA SER A 107 -10.17 -12.38 17.86
C SER A 107 -9.08 -12.66 16.82
N GLY A 108 -8.76 -11.66 15.97
CA GLY A 108 -7.70 -11.79 14.97
C GLY A 108 -8.08 -12.64 13.76
N ASP A 109 -9.34 -12.68 13.38
CA ASP A 109 -9.81 -13.29 12.14
C ASP A 109 -10.29 -12.21 11.16
N PHE A 110 -9.44 -11.92 10.14
CA PHE A 110 -9.70 -10.91 9.12
C PHE A 110 -10.30 -11.48 7.84
N HIS A 111 -10.79 -12.73 7.84
CA HIS A 111 -11.48 -13.30 6.71
C HIS A 111 -12.79 -12.55 6.38
N ASN A 112 -13.19 -12.64 5.11
CA ASN A 112 -14.41 -12.02 4.58
C ASN A 112 -14.46 -10.49 4.69
N LYS A 113 -13.31 -9.82 4.82
CA LYS A 113 -13.21 -8.35 4.81
C LYS A 113 -12.35 -7.88 3.64
N ARG A 114 -12.80 -6.85 2.96
CA ARG A 114 -12.05 -6.10 1.94
C ARG A 114 -11.64 -4.76 2.55
N ILE A 115 -10.36 -4.63 2.84
CA ILE A 115 -9.81 -3.48 3.55
C ILE A 115 -8.88 -2.74 2.59
N LEU A 116 -9.10 -1.44 2.40
CA LEU A 116 -8.17 -0.55 1.74
C LEU A 116 -7.53 0.35 2.80
N VAL A 117 -6.20 0.31 2.88
CA VAL A 117 -5.42 1.20 3.75
C VAL A 117 -4.63 2.16 2.88
N ILE A 118 -4.71 3.45 3.15
CA ILE A 118 -3.90 4.48 2.50
C ILE A 118 -2.98 5.08 3.56
N HIS A 119 -1.69 4.76 3.46
CA HIS A 119 -0.67 5.33 4.32
C HIS A 119 -0.38 6.76 3.90
N SER A 120 -1.01 7.71 4.59
CA SER A 120 -0.96 9.15 4.26
C SER A 120 -0.31 10.02 5.34
N GLY A 121 0.19 9.42 6.39
CA GLY A 121 1.01 10.09 7.41
C GLY A 121 2.33 10.60 6.83
N GLY A 122 2.84 11.70 7.38
CA GLY A 122 4.12 12.28 6.99
C GLY A 122 4.10 13.80 6.98
N ASP A 123 5.28 14.42 7.13
CA ASP A 123 5.42 15.87 7.37
C ASP A 123 5.25 16.71 6.10
N SER A 124 5.07 16.12 4.93
CA SER A 124 4.99 16.84 3.65
C SER A 124 6.11 17.87 3.42
N LYS A 125 7.32 17.62 3.93
CA LYS A 125 8.46 18.58 3.97
C LYS A 125 8.78 19.21 2.61
N ARG A 126 8.56 18.49 1.51
CA ARG A 126 8.79 18.97 0.13
C ARG A 126 7.67 19.87 -0.40
N VAL A 127 6.54 19.91 0.28
CA VAL A 127 5.34 20.68 -0.09
C VAL A 127 4.72 21.24 1.20
N PRO A 128 5.41 22.21 1.86
CA PRO A 128 5.05 22.65 3.21
C PRO A 128 3.63 23.24 3.31
N GLN A 129 3.08 23.77 2.23
CA GLN A 129 1.69 24.24 2.17
C GLN A 129 0.65 23.12 2.43
N TYR A 130 1.05 21.85 2.32
CA TYR A 130 0.19 20.69 2.61
C TYR A 130 0.59 19.95 3.88
N SER A 131 1.48 20.52 4.71
CA SER A 131 1.93 19.86 5.94
C SER A 131 0.79 19.63 6.94
N VAL A 132 -0.15 20.56 7.03
CA VAL A 132 -1.29 20.47 7.96
C VAL A 132 -2.34 19.48 7.46
N CYS A 133 -2.77 19.61 6.19
CA CYS A 133 -3.83 18.78 5.61
C CYS A 133 -3.32 17.47 4.96
N GLY A 134 -1.98 17.24 4.96
CA GLY A 134 -1.37 16.12 4.26
C GLY A 134 -1.50 16.22 2.73
N LYS A 135 -0.71 15.43 2.01
CA LYS A 135 -0.72 15.41 0.52
C LYS A 135 -1.98 14.75 -0.06
N LEU A 136 -2.63 13.90 0.69
CA LEU A 136 -3.75 13.07 0.20
C LEU A 136 -4.91 13.90 -0.33
N PHE A 137 -5.19 15.05 0.31
CA PHE A 137 -6.24 15.97 -0.11
C PHE A 137 -5.70 17.17 -0.89
N SER A 138 -4.47 17.07 -1.42
CA SER A 138 -3.92 18.06 -2.36
C SER A 138 -4.70 18.03 -3.67
N PRO A 139 -5.02 19.20 -4.25
CA PRO A 139 -5.67 19.26 -5.54
C PRO A 139 -4.79 18.69 -6.64
N VAL A 140 -5.39 17.87 -7.50
CA VAL A 140 -4.80 17.43 -8.75
C VAL A 140 -5.19 18.46 -9.82
N PRO A 141 -4.28 18.91 -10.71
CA PRO A 141 -4.55 19.98 -11.67
C PRO A 141 -5.39 19.48 -12.85
N ARG A 142 -6.53 18.89 -12.55
CA ARG A 142 -7.53 18.44 -13.52
C ARG A 142 -8.91 18.37 -12.88
N GLU A 143 -9.93 18.42 -13.71
CA GLU A 143 -11.30 18.14 -13.31
C GLU A 143 -11.65 16.67 -13.49
N LEU A 144 -12.52 16.17 -12.62
CA LEU A 144 -13.16 14.87 -12.79
C LEU A 144 -14.15 14.91 -13.97
N PRO A 145 -14.55 13.76 -14.53
CA PRO A 145 -15.51 13.73 -15.64
C PRO A 145 -16.89 14.39 -15.36
N ASP A 146 -17.21 14.63 -14.09
CA ASP A 146 -18.42 15.33 -13.66
C ASP A 146 -18.19 16.83 -13.37
N GLY A 147 -17.02 17.37 -13.71
CA GLY A 147 -16.69 18.80 -13.57
C GLY A 147 -16.20 19.20 -12.17
N ARG A 148 -16.13 18.28 -11.20
CA ARG A 148 -15.59 18.59 -9.87
C ARG A 148 -14.06 18.68 -9.88
N ALA A 149 -13.51 19.56 -9.05
CA ALA A 149 -12.09 19.53 -8.75
C ALA A 149 -11.71 18.18 -8.08
N SER A 150 -10.55 17.67 -8.43
CA SER A 150 -10.02 16.39 -7.92
C SER A 150 -8.94 16.60 -6.88
N THR A 151 -8.84 15.67 -5.93
CA THR A 151 -7.70 15.51 -5.02
C THR A 151 -7.08 14.12 -5.22
N LEU A 152 -5.88 13.87 -4.67
CA LEU A 152 -5.30 12.52 -4.71
C LEU A 152 -6.24 11.47 -4.09
N PHE A 153 -6.95 11.82 -3.02
CA PHE A 153 -7.93 10.92 -2.41
C PHE A 153 -9.06 10.54 -3.38
N ASP A 154 -9.59 11.51 -4.13
CA ASP A 154 -10.63 11.25 -5.13
C ASP A 154 -10.12 10.33 -6.23
N GLU A 155 -8.87 10.53 -6.68
CA GLU A 155 -8.22 9.67 -7.67
C GLU A 155 -7.99 8.25 -7.15
N PHE A 156 -7.61 8.07 -5.88
CA PHE A 156 -7.51 6.74 -5.27
C PHE A 156 -8.87 6.05 -5.20
N LEU A 157 -9.93 6.75 -4.80
CA LEU A 157 -11.28 6.18 -4.78
C LEU A 157 -11.72 5.70 -6.15
N ILE A 158 -11.44 6.49 -7.19
CA ILE A 158 -11.77 6.15 -8.58
C ILE A 158 -10.92 4.94 -9.02
N GLY A 159 -9.59 5.03 -8.89
CA GLY A 159 -8.67 3.98 -9.34
C GLY A 159 -8.90 2.62 -8.64
N MET A 160 -9.34 2.65 -7.38
CA MET A 160 -9.57 1.45 -6.57
C MET A 160 -11.04 0.96 -6.60
N ALA A 161 -11.95 1.64 -7.31
CA ALA A 161 -13.38 1.29 -7.27
C ALA A 161 -13.70 -0.09 -7.87
N GLY A 162 -12.97 -0.52 -8.90
CA GLY A 162 -13.16 -1.83 -9.54
C GLY A 162 -12.49 -3.00 -8.81
N VAL A 163 -11.52 -2.73 -7.94
CA VAL A 163 -10.70 -3.76 -7.28
C VAL A 163 -11.51 -4.69 -6.37
N PRO A 164 -12.52 -4.24 -5.58
CA PRO A 164 -13.31 -5.13 -4.74
C PRO A 164 -14.03 -6.25 -5.48
N SER A 165 -14.27 -6.11 -6.78
CA SER A 165 -14.85 -7.16 -7.61
C SER A 165 -13.84 -8.25 -8.00
N ARG A 166 -12.55 -8.00 -7.83
CA ARG A 166 -11.41 -8.88 -8.16
C ARG A 166 -10.66 -9.36 -6.92
N PHE A 167 -10.97 -8.79 -5.78
CA PHE A 167 -10.32 -9.02 -4.51
C PHE A 167 -11.35 -9.54 -3.50
N ARG A 168 -11.23 -10.81 -3.15
CA ARG A 168 -12.24 -11.47 -2.33
C ARG A 168 -12.21 -10.97 -0.88
N GLU A 169 -11.01 -10.94 -0.29
CA GLU A 169 -10.79 -10.65 1.13
C GLU A 169 -9.32 -10.29 1.39
N GLY A 170 -9.05 -9.63 2.49
CA GLY A 170 -7.71 -9.21 2.91
C GLY A 170 -7.55 -7.70 2.92
N MET A 171 -6.31 -7.25 2.90
CA MET A 171 -5.96 -5.82 2.98
C MET A 171 -5.12 -5.41 1.78
N LEU A 172 -5.57 -4.39 1.07
CA LEU A 172 -4.78 -3.68 0.08
C LEU A 172 -4.23 -2.41 0.71
N VAL A 173 -2.92 -2.22 0.64
CA VAL A 173 -2.23 -1.04 1.15
C VAL A 173 -1.73 -0.20 -0.01
N LEU A 174 -1.88 1.12 0.09
CA LEU A 174 -1.36 2.12 -0.83
C LEU A 174 -0.47 3.13 -0.11
N SER A 175 0.57 3.62 -0.79
CA SER A 175 1.25 4.85 -0.41
C SER A 175 0.40 6.06 -0.82
N GLY A 176 0.12 6.95 0.11
CA GLY A 176 -0.77 8.12 -0.08
C GLY A 176 -0.19 9.24 -0.96
N ASP A 177 1.00 9.05 -1.54
CA ASP A 177 1.65 10.03 -2.42
C ASP A 177 2.01 9.47 -3.81
N VAL A 178 1.51 8.28 -4.17
CA VAL A 178 1.73 7.63 -5.47
C VAL A 178 0.41 7.43 -6.19
N LEU A 179 0.16 8.23 -7.23
CA LEU A 179 -1.00 8.04 -8.08
C LEU A 179 -0.80 6.84 -9.01
N LEU A 180 -1.64 5.83 -8.86
CA LEU A 180 -1.65 4.63 -9.68
C LEU A 180 -2.81 4.68 -10.67
N LEU A 181 -2.51 4.45 -11.94
CA LEU A 181 -3.51 4.29 -13.00
C LEU A 181 -3.26 2.95 -13.72
N PHE A 182 -4.20 2.05 -13.57
CA PHE A 182 -4.15 0.71 -14.14
C PHE A 182 -5.56 0.18 -14.40
N ASN A 183 -5.68 -0.90 -15.13
CA ASN A 183 -6.96 -1.60 -15.26
C ASN A 183 -7.14 -2.57 -14.09
N SER A 184 -8.23 -2.44 -13.32
CA SER A 184 -8.53 -3.31 -12.18
C SER A 184 -8.60 -4.81 -12.54
N LEU A 185 -8.83 -5.14 -13.83
CA LEU A 185 -8.79 -6.52 -14.34
C LEU A 185 -7.39 -7.17 -14.25
N GLN A 186 -6.33 -6.37 -14.11
CA GLN A 186 -4.96 -6.86 -13.92
C GLN A 186 -4.70 -7.33 -12.48
N ILE A 187 -5.58 -6.99 -11.54
CA ILE A 187 -5.50 -7.51 -10.17
C ILE A 187 -6.09 -8.92 -10.15
N ASP A 188 -5.21 -9.89 -10.03
CA ASP A 188 -5.59 -11.30 -9.83
C ASP A 188 -4.84 -11.83 -8.61
N PHE A 189 -5.48 -11.71 -7.46
CA PHE A 189 -4.98 -12.21 -6.21
C PHE A 189 -6.08 -12.95 -5.44
N THR A 190 -6.01 -14.26 -5.48
CA THR A 190 -6.92 -15.17 -4.76
C THR A 190 -6.18 -16.14 -3.84
N GLY A 191 -4.85 -15.96 -3.75
CA GLY A 191 -3.95 -16.87 -3.02
C GLY A 191 -3.74 -16.50 -1.56
N ARG A 192 -3.00 -17.36 -0.87
CA ARG A 192 -2.42 -17.09 0.44
C ARG A 192 -1.11 -16.32 0.29
N GLY A 193 -0.80 -15.45 1.25
CA GLY A 193 0.43 -14.68 1.26
C GLY A 193 0.21 -13.24 0.85
N ALA A 194 1.12 -12.69 0.05
CA ALA A 194 1.04 -11.31 -0.42
C ALA A 194 1.11 -11.22 -1.95
N ALA A 195 0.72 -10.05 -2.47
CA ALA A 195 1.06 -9.65 -3.83
C ALA A 195 1.54 -8.20 -3.82
N ALA A 196 2.64 -7.93 -4.54
CA ALA A 196 3.12 -6.59 -4.81
C ALA A 196 2.80 -6.20 -6.25
N VAL A 197 2.49 -4.94 -6.47
CA VAL A 197 2.29 -4.40 -7.82
C VAL A 197 3.53 -3.64 -8.24
N SER A 198 4.10 -4.01 -9.38
CA SER A 198 5.27 -3.34 -9.95
C SER A 198 4.91 -2.58 -11.21
N PHE A 199 5.79 -1.65 -11.54
CA PHE A 199 5.78 -0.90 -12.79
C PHE A 199 7.17 -0.96 -13.42
N LYS A 200 7.23 -1.29 -14.72
CA LYS A 200 8.51 -1.31 -15.44
C LYS A 200 8.97 0.11 -15.80
N GLU A 201 10.18 0.44 -15.37
CA GLU A 201 10.78 1.74 -15.62
C GLU A 201 12.31 1.61 -15.80
N ASN A 202 12.94 2.63 -16.36
CA ASN A 202 14.37 2.66 -16.56
C ASN A 202 15.14 2.53 -15.25
N VAL A 203 16.24 1.80 -15.24
CA VAL A 203 17.08 1.53 -14.06
C VAL A 203 17.58 2.80 -13.37
N GLU A 204 17.83 3.88 -14.13
CA GLU A 204 18.25 5.17 -13.56
C GLU A 204 17.18 5.84 -12.69
N ILE A 205 15.92 5.54 -12.95
CA ILE A 205 14.79 5.94 -12.09
C ILE A 205 14.65 4.93 -10.94
N GLY A 206 14.74 3.63 -11.27
CA GLY A 206 14.60 2.51 -10.34
C GLY A 206 15.54 2.56 -9.14
N LYS A 207 16.78 3.04 -9.32
CA LYS A 207 17.76 3.17 -8.22
C LYS A 207 17.30 4.00 -7.03
N ASN A 208 16.29 4.85 -7.21
CA ASN A 208 15.73 5.69 -6.15
C ASN A 208 14.53 5.05 -5.44
N HIS A 209 14.10 3.87 -5.87
CA HIS A 209 12.90 3.18 -5.40
C HIS A 209 13.24 1.79 -4.86
N GLY A 210 12.23 1.09 -4.36
CA GLY A 210 12.26 -0.35 -4.21
C GLY A 210 12.19 -1.02 -5.58
N VAL A 211 12.93 -2.09 -5.79
CA VAL A 211 12.94 -2.88 -7.04
C VAL A 211 12.68 -4.34 -6.68
N PHE A 212 11.75 -4.97 -7.39
CA PHE A 212 11.48 -6.40 -7.27
C PHE A 212 12.26 -7.18 -8.32
N LEU A 213 12.90 -8.26 -7.90
CA LEU A 213 13.37 -9.32 -8.78
C LEU A 213 12.37 -10.47 -8.73
N MET A 214 11.78 -10.80 -9.86
CA MET A 214 10.83 -11.92 -9.96
C MET A 214 11.59 -13.24 -10.18
N GLY A 215 11.23 -14.26 -9.40
CA GLY A 215 11.67 -15.64 -9.61
C GLY A 215 10.94 -16.34 -10.77
N GLU A 216 11.39 -17.54 -11.10
CA GLU A 216 10.79 -18.36 -12.18
C GLU A 216 9.35 -18.80 -11.86
N ASP A 217 8.99 -18.86 -10.60
CA ASP A 217 7.65 -19.22 -10.10
C ASP A 217 6.64 -18.06 -10.11
N GLY A 218 7.05 -16.87 -10.58
CA GLY A 218 6.22 -15.66 -10.62
C GLY A 218 6.08 -14.94 -9.27
N ASN A 219 6.77 -15.43 -8.22
CA ASN A 219 6.88 -14.76 -6.95
C ASN A 219 8.10 -13.83 -6.92
N VAL A 220 8.14 -12.93 -5.95
CA VAL A 220 9.29 -12.09 -5.70
C VAL A 220 10.43 -12.93 -5.13
N ALA A 221 11.54 -13.02 -5.85
CA ALA A 221 12.77 -13.64 -5.38
C ALA A 221 13.52 -12.71 -4.42
N LYS A 222 13.70 -11.45 -4.81
CA LYS A 222 14.37 -10.41 -4.00
C LYS A 222 13.60 -9.11 -3.99
N PHE A 223 13.66 -8.40 -2.89
CA PHE A 223 13.26 -7.01 -2.77
C PHE A 223 14.50 -6.16 -2.51
N LEU A 224 14.84 -5.28 -3.45
CA LEU A 224 16.07 -4.50 -3.48
C LEU A 224 15.74 -3.02 -3.25
N HIS A 225 15.96 -2.54 -2.02
CA HIS A 225 15.56 -1.20 -1.66
C HIS A 225 16.68 -0.18 -1.92
N LYS A 226 16.45 0.77 -2.86
CA LYS A 226 17.35 1.90 -3.19
C LYS A 226 18.80 1.47 -3.45
N GLN A 227 18.98 0.49 -4.30
CA GLN A 227 20.29 -0.02 -4.72
C GLN A 227 20.90 0.83 -5.85
N THR A 228 22.23 0.83 -5.97
CA THR A 228 22.89 1.46 -7.13
C THR A 228 22.57 0.72 -8.43
N THR A 229 22.74 1.40 -9.57
CA THR A 229 22.53 0.81 -10.89
C THR A 229 23.41 -0.43 -11.09
N GLU A 230 24.68 -0.37 -10.65
CA GLU A 230 25.65 -1.47 -10.72
C GLU A 230 25.19 -2.66 -9.89
N SER A 231 24.69 -2.41 -8.67
CA SER A 231 24.17 -3.45 -7.78
C SER A 231 22.92 -4.11 -8.38
N LEU A 232 21.99 -3.33 -8.92
CA LEU A 232 20.78 -3.86 -9.57
C LEU A 232 21.14 -4.76 -10.78
N ARG A 233 22.16 -4.36 -11.59
CA ARG A 233 22.67 -5.19 -12.70
C ARG A 233 23.34 -6.47 -12.20
N ALA A 234 24.22 -6.36 -11.22
CA ALA A 234 24.93 -7.51 -10.67
C ALA A 234 23.98 -8.55 -10.04
N GLN A 235 22.84 -8.12 -9.53
CA GLN A 235 21.80 -9.00 -8.96
C GLN A 235 20.81 -9.52 -10.00
N GLY A 236 20.94 -9.16 -11.29
CA GLY A 236 20.06 -9.62 -12.37
C GLY A 236 18.68 -8.95 -12.40
N ALA A 237 18.50 -7.83 -11.70
CA ALA A 237 17.21 -7.13 -11.66
C ALA A 237 16.94 -6.28 -12.92
N VAL A 238 17.97 -6.01 -13.73
CA VAL A 238 17.86 -5.18 -14.93
C VAL A 238 17.69 -6.07 -16.17
N ASN A 239 16.64 -5.85 -16.94
CA ASN A 239 16.40 -6.59 -18.18
C ASN A 239 17.18 -6.04 -19.37
N GLU A 240 17.04 -6.68 -20.55
CA GLU A 240 17.70 -6.29 -21.81
C GLU A 240 17.35 -4.88 -22.30
N GLN A 241 16.22 -4.31 -21.85
CA GLN A 241 15.77 -2.95 -22.19
C GLN A 241 16.19 -1.91 -21.13
N ASP A 242 17.16 -2.21 -20.28
CA ASP A 242 17.59 -1.36 -19.18
C ASP A 242 16.46 -0.96 -18.21
N SER A 243 15.48 -1.84 -18.04
CA SER A 243 14.31 -1.62 -17.18
C SER A 243 14.31 -2.56 -15.97
N VAL A 244 13.72 -2.08 -14.90
CA VAL A 244 13.50 -2.79 -13.62
C VAL A 244 12.03 -2.76 -13.23
N ASP A 245 11.61 -3.69 -12.38
CA ASP A 245 10.27 -3.70 -11.79
C ASP A 245 10.26 -2.86 -10.50
N ILE A 246 9.83 -1.59 -10.61
CA ILE A 246 9.75 -0.65 -9.47
C ILE A 246 8.57 -0.99 -8.59
N ASP A 247 8.79 -0.95 -7.27
CA ASP A 247 7.72 -0.98 -6.26
C ASP A 247 6.83 0.26 -6.39
N THR A 248 5.53 0.02 -6.60
CA THR A 248 4.52 1.08 -6.69
C THR A 248 3.99 1.52 -5.32
N GLY A 249 4.40 0.88 -4.24
CA GLY A 249 3.82 1.05 -2.92
C GLY A 249 2.43 0.44 -2.76
N MET A 250 1.97 -0.35 -3.75
CA MET A 250 0.72 -1.10 -3.67
C MET A 250 0.99 -2.56 -3.33
N VAL A 251 0.48 -3.00 -2.19
CA VAL A 251 0.65 -4.36 -1.68
C VAL A 251 -0.68 -4.93 -1.22
N ILE A 252 -0.91 -6.20 -1.50
CA ILE A 252 -2.07 -6.95 -1.02
C ILE A 252 -1.60 -7.99 -0.02
N PHE A 253 -2.25 -8.06 1.13
CA PHE A 253 -2.06 -9.09 2.16
C PHE A 253 -3.29 -9.96 2.29
N SER A 254 -3.11 -11.28 2.27
CA SER A 254 -4.17 -12.23 2.57
C SER A 254 -4.56 -12.19 4.06
N PRO A 255 -5.75 -12.70 4.42
CA PRO A 255 -6.16 -12.76 5.82
C PRO A 255 -5.19 -13.50 6.72
N GLU A 256 -4.51 -14.54 6.22
CA GLU A 256 -3.54 -15.29 7.00
C GLU A 256 -2.33 -14.45 7.41
N ILE A 257 -1.83 -13.58 6.50
CA ILE A 257 -0.79 -12.61 6.87
C ILE A 257 -1.32 -11.62 7.89
N LEU A 258 -2.55 -11.09 7.72
CA LEU A 258 -3.15 -10.16 8.68
C LEU A 258 -3.30 -10.79 10.07
N ASN A 259 -3.75 -12.03 10.13
CA ASN A 259 -3.87 -12.79 11.37
C ASN A 259 -2.48 -12.98 12.02
N GLY A 260 -1.46 -13.32 11.22
CA GLY A 260 -0.08 -13.42 11.67
C GLY A 260 0.43 -12.08 12.24
N LEU A 261 0.27 -10.99 11.49
CA LEU A 261 0.68 -9.65 11.95
C LEU A 261 -0.08 -9.22 13.21
N TYR A 262 -1.39 -9.53 13.31
CA TYR A 262 -2.16 -9.23 14.52
C TYR A 262 -1.67 -10.01 15.74
N SER A 263 -1.08 -11.18 15.56
CA SER A 263 -0.46 -11.95 16.66
C SER A 263 0.71 -11.24 17.34
N LEU A 264 1.34 -10.27 16.66
CA LEU A 264 2.37 -9.41 17.27
C LEU A 264 1.80 -8.56 18.40
N ILE A 265 0.53 -8.19 18.33
CA ILE A 265 -0.13 -7.26 19.25
C ILE A 265 -1.28 -7.91 20.03
N SER A 266 -1.35 -9.25 20.02
CA SER A 266 -2.42 -9.99 20.69
C SER A 266 -1.88 -11.24 21.39
N ARG A 267 -2.63 -11.73 22.39
CA ARG A 267 -2.44 -13.07 23.01
C ARG A 267 -3.71 -13.88 22.79
N GLN A 268 -3.58 -15.03 22.14
CA GLN A 268 -4.72 -15.89 21.80
C GLN A 268 -5.85 -15.13 21.05
N GLY A 269 -5.47 -14.22 20.17
CA GLY A 269 -6.41 -13.41 19.40
C GLY A 269 -7.00 -12.21 20.13
N ILE A 270 -6.76 -12.04 21.43
CA ILE A 270 -7.22 -10.89 22.22
C ILE A 270 -6.12 -9.82 22.24
N PHE A 271 -6.48 -8.57 22.00
CA PHE A 271 -5.55 -7.44 22.05
C PHE A 271 -4.77 -7.41 23.37
N ASP A 272 -3.44 -7.27 23.27
CA ASP A 272 -2.50 -7.20 24.38
C ASP A 272 -1.74 -5.89 24.33
N LYS A 273 -2.00 -5.00 25.27
CA LYS A 273 -1.40 -3.65 25.34
C LYS A 273 0.13 -3.69 25.48
N GLU A 274 0.67 -4.62 26.26
CA GLU A 274 2.11 -4.74 26.48
C GLU A 274 2.84 -5.15 25.19
N LYS A 275 2.30 -6.15 24.48
CA LYS A 275 2.79 -6.52 23.16
C LYS A 275 2.66 -5.37 22.17
N TYR A 276 1.53 -4.68 22.14
CA TYR A 276 1.32 -3.53 21.27
C TYR A 276 2.39 -2.47 21.47
N ASP A 277 2.67 -2.09 22.73
CA ASP A 277 3.67 -1.09 23.07
C ASP A 277 5.09 -1.53 22.69
N THR A 278 5.35 -2.84 22.63
CA THR A 278 6.63 -3.40 22.18
C THR A 278 6.87 -3.18 20.69
N TYR A 279 5.84 -3.29 19.84
CA TYR A 279 5.99 -3.24 18.39
C TYR A 279 5.55 -1.90 17.76
N VAL A 280 4.68 -1.13 18.45
CA VAL A 280 4.11 0.11 17.93
C VAL A 280 4.63 1.29 18.76
N ASN A 281 5.85 1.71 18.47
CA ASN A 281 6.53 2.81 19.15
C ASN A 281 7.55 3.50 18.24
N GLU A 282 8.08 4.64 18.67
CA GLU A 282 9.02 5.46 17.91
C GLU A 282 10.46 4.90 17.85
N THR A 283 10.80 3.96 18.72
CA THR A 283 12.13 3.32 18.77
C THR A 283 12.23 2.22 17.73
N VAL A 284 11.28 1.28 17.73
CA VAL A 284 11.26 0.14 16.80
C VAL A 284 10.88 0.56 15.38
N ARG A 285 9.88 1.43 15.21
CA ARG A 285 9.44 2.01 13.93
C ARG A 285 9.42 1.01 12.78
N LEU A 286 8.69 -0.08 12.96
CA LEU A 286 8.55 -1.10 11.91
C LEU A 286 8.09 -0.47 10.59
N SER A 287 8.77 -0.84 9.51
CA SER A 287 8.42 -0.46 8.14
C SER A 287 7.59 -1.54 7.46
N LEU A 288 6.49 -1.17 6.85
CA LEU A 288 5.74 -2.11 6.01
C LEU A 288 6.61 -2.62 4.86
N TYR A 289 7.29 -1.72 4.17
CA TYR A 289 8.11 -2.07 3.00
C TYR A 289 9.41 -2.76 3.38
N GLY A 290 10.14 -2.25 4.37
CA GLY A 290 11.41 -2.82 4.82
C GLY A 290 11.25 -4.08 5.67
N ASP A 291 10.28 -4.09 6.60
CA ASP A 291 10.21 -5.15 7.60
C ASP A 291 9.12 -6.20 7.29
N PHE A 292 8.01 -5.84 6.61
CA PHE A 292 6.98 -6.84 6.30
C PHE A 292 7.16 -7.47 4.91
N LEU A 293 7.66 -6.74 3.91
CA LEU A 293 7.82 -7.31 2.57
C LEU A 293 9.11 -8.15 2.43
N TYR A 294 10.18 -7.76 3.13
CA TYR A 294 11.47 -8.43 2.99
C TYR A 294 11.42 -9.95 3.30
N PRO A 295 10.79 -10.41 4.40
CA PRO A 295 10.65 -11.83 4.68
C PRO A 295 9.86 -12.63 3.64
N LEU A 296 8.99 -11.97 2.88
CA LEU A 296 8.14 -12.60 1.87
C LEU A 296 8.86 -12.87 0.54
N ALA A 297 10.04 -12.28 0.33
CA ALA A 297 10.86 -12.52 -0.85
C ALA A 297 11.59 -13.88 -0.73
N GLY A 298 11.53 -14.69 -1.79
CA GLY A 298 11.93 -16.10 -1.77
C GLY A 298 13.40 -16.35 -1.40
N GLU A 299 14.31 -15.46 -1.80
CA GLU A 299 15.76 -15.57 -1.58
C GLU A 299 16.27 -14.72 -0.40
N SER A 300 15.39 -14.06 0.37
CA SER A 300 15.80 -13.33 1.57
C SER A 300 16.27 -14.26 2.67
N THR A 301 17.23 -13.80 3.46
CA THR A 301 17.76 -14.52 4.65
C THR A 301 17.60 -13.67 5.90
N LEU A 302 17.57 -14.31 7.06
CA LEU A 302 17.42 -13.59 8.33
C LEU A 302 18.62 -12.70 8.63
N GLU A 303 19.85 -13.16 8.28
CA GLU A 303 21.09 -12.42 8.44
C GLU A 303 21.06 -11.11 7.65
N ALA A 304 20.73 -11.20 6.36
CA ALA A 304 20.60 -10.02 5.49
C ALA A 304 19.45 -9.10 5.93
N PHE A 305 18.35 -9.68 6.47
CA PHE A 305 17.24 -8.89 7.01
C PHE A 305 17.65 -8.04 8.22
N TYR A 306 18.55 -8.56 9.06
CA TYR A 306 19.07 -7.76 10.18
C TYR A 306 19.90 -6.57 9.74
N GLU A 307 20.54 -6.65 8.56
CA GLU A 307 21.39 -5.59 8.00
C GLU A 307 20.58 -4.56 7.16
N GLU A 308 19.31 -4.87 6.81
CA GLU A 308 18.47 -3.95 6.04
C GLU A 308 18.29 -2.61 6.76
N LYS A 309 18.40 -1.53 5.99
CA LYS A 309 18.28 -0.16 6.52
C LYS A 309 16.91 0.05 7.16
N PRO A 310 16.82 0.40 8.45
CA PRO A 310 15.56 0.66 9.13
C PRO A 310 14.92 1.98 8.68
N GLU A 311 13.62 2.14 8.96
CA GLU A 311 12.92 3.43 8.83
C GLU A 311 13.37 4.43 9.91
N GLY A 312 13.70 3.94 11.09
CA GLY A 312 14.29 4.69 12.22
C GLY A 312 15.80 4.48 12.31
N GLU A 313 16.28 4.33 13.53
CA GLU A 313 17.67 4.00 13.85
C GLU A 313 17.81 2.51 14.17
N PHE A 314 19.00 1.96 13.99
CA PHE A 314 19.29 0.60 14.44
C PHE A 314 19.26 0.53 15.98
N CYS A 315 18.50 -0.41 16.52
CA CYS A 315 18.43 -0.67 17.94
C CYS A 315 18.23 -2.17 18.22
N PRO A 316 18.59 -2.68 19.40
CA PRO A 316 18.40 -4.08 19.76
C PRO A 316 16.93 -4.52 19.69
N GLU A 317 16.01 -3.66 20.08
CA GLU A 317 14.56 -3.92 20.08
C GLU A 317 14.03 -4.17 18.67
N LEU A 318 14.56 -3.44 17.67
CA LEU A 318 14.22 -3.66 16.26
C LEU A 318 14.69 -5.05 15.80
N LEU A 319 15.89 -5.49 16.18
CA LEU A 319 16.38 -6.83 15.80
C LEU A 319 15.52 -7.93 16.39
N VAL A 320 15.10 -7.77 17.64
CA VAL A 320 14.14 -8.71 18.29
C VAL A 320 12.82 -8.72 17.53
N ALA A 321 12.28 -7.52 17.20
CA ALA A 321 11.04 -7.39 16.43
C ALA A 321 11.17 -8.03 15.04
N ARG A 322 12.27 -7.79 14.32
CA ARG A 322 12.55 -8.40 13.00
C ARG A 322 12.56 -9.92 13.06
N LYS A 323 13.15 -10.50 14.10
CA LYS A 323 13.15 -11.96 14.27
C LYS A 323 11.72 -12.51 14.32
N VAL A 324 10.87 -11.93 15.16
CA VAL A 324 9.48 -12.39 15.31
C VAL A 324 8.67 -12.15 14.01
N VAL A 325 8.84 -11.00 13.35
CA VAL A 325 8.22 -10.71 12.05
C VAL A 325 8.67 -11.73 10.99
N TRP A 326 9.96 -12.09 10.98
CA TRP A 326 10.50 -13.12 10.09
C TRP A 326 9.83 -14.48 10.31
N GLU A 327 9.72 -14.93 11.55
CA GLU A 327 9.09 -16.21 11.89
C GLU A 327 7.63 -16.27 11.44
N ILE A 328 6.91 -15.15 11.51
CA ILE A 328 5.51 -15.04 11.09
C ILE A 328 5.38 -15.02 9.57
N LEU A 329 6.20 -14.26 8.86
CA LEU A 329 5.99 -13.95 7.45
C LEU A 329 6.75 -14.90 6.50
N ARG A 330 7.89 -15.44 6.91
CA ARG A 330 8.74 -16.31 6.09
C ARG A 330 8.03 -17.55 5.49
N PRO A 331 7.01 -18.14 6.12
CA PRO A 331 6.24 -19.24 5.52
C PRO A 331 5.43 -18.84 4.27
N TYR A 332 5.18 -17.56 4.06
CA TYR A 332 4.40 -17.03 2.94
C TYR A 332 5.30 -16.59 1.78
N ARG A 333 4.67 -16.34 0.63
CA ARG A 333 5.31 -15.81 -0.57
C ARG A 333 4.59 -14.57 -1.05
N MET A 334 5.29 -13.75 -1.82
CA MET A 334 4.76 -12.55 -2.42
C MET A 334 4.75 -12.70 -3.94
N LYS A 335 3.55 -12.76 -4.54
CA LYS A 335 3.35 -12.75 -5.99
C LYS A 335 3.70 -11.38 -6.56
N LEU A 336 4.33 -11.31 -7.73
CA LEU A 336 4.55 -10.07 -8.43
C LEU A 336 3.50 -9.86 -9.52
N LEU A 337 2.72 -8.79 -9.40
CA LEU A 337 1.76 -8.32 -10.41
C LEU A 337 2.41 -7.19 -11.21
N ARG A 338 2.33 -7.27 -12.55
CA ARG A 338 2.98 -6.34 -13.49
C ARG A 338 1.98 -5.62 -14.36
#